data_54974fb4acd378445966618b31bf102f
#
_entry.id   54974fb4acd378445966618b31bf102f
#
_cell.length_a   1.000
_cell.length_b   1.000
_cell.length_c   1.000
_cell.angle_alpha   90.00
_cell.angle_beta   90.00
_cell.angle_gamma   90.00
#
_symmetry.space_group_name_H-M   'P 1'
#
loop_
_entity.id
_entity.type
_entity.pdbx_description
1 polymer ?
#
loop_
_entity_poly.entity_id
_entity_poly.type
_entity_poly.pdbx_seq_one_letter_code
_entity_poly.pdbx_strand_id
1 'polypeptide(L)'
;MQIIKTNSKITKGTETKNKIYHTAIKLFEEQGIDNVSITNIVKEAGISKGAFYVHYKSKFSLIREYVHSLDLNYEEYFKSIPEDTTPSDMIILVTKKTSEVLRKDIGYNLIKNIYQAMLIPEFEQDAKLNYNRSLPGIYKEIILKGIAKGEFNSSIDVENIAQQFIMSIRGMTFEWCVHSGDFNLENELLNHVNLLLEGLKL
;
A
#
# COMPACT_ATOMS: atom_id res chain seq x y z
N MET A 1 30.41 30.57 5.16
CA MET A 1 30.46 29.88 3.82
C MET A 1 30.31 28.36 3.85
N GLN A 2 30.07 27.73 5.02
CA GLN A 2 29.85 26.26 5.15
C GLN A 2 28.37 25.83 5.08
N ILE A 3 27.42 26.70 5.37
CA ILE A 3 25.97 26.37 5.44
C ILE A 3 25.35 26.12 4.04
N ILE A 4 25.86 26.83 3.01
CA ILE A 4 25.33 26.71 1.62
C ILE A 4 25.73 25.39 0.98
N LYS A 5 26.88 24.79 1.30
CA LYS A 5 27.30 23.48 0.77
C LYS A 5 26.52 22.31 1.35
N THR A 6 26.01 22.42 2.57
CA THR A 6 25.21 21.37 3.22
C THR A 6 23.81 21.28 2.60
N ASN A 7 23.16 22.41 2.36
CA ASN A 7 21.83 22.44 1.70
C ASN A 7 21.89 21.95 0.25
N SER A 8 22.93 22.26 -0.52
CA SER A 8 23.04 21.78 -1.92
C SER A 8 23.35 20.27 -2.02
N LYS A 9 24.00 19.69 -1.02
CA LYS A 9 24.21 18.22 -0.95
C LYS A 9 22.94 17.48 -0.53
N ILE A 10 22.15 18.03 0.37
CA ILE A 10 20.86 17.46 0.79
C ILE A 10 19.88 17.47 -0.39
N THR A 11 19.77 18.57 -1.13
CA THR A 11 18.92 18.67 -2.32
C THR A 11 19.33 17.73 -3.44
N LYS A 12 20.65 17.64 -3.78
CA LYS A 12 21.14 16.69 -4.79
C LYS A 12 20.94 15.23 -4.38
N GLY A 13 21.09 14.91 -3.10
CA GLY A 13 20.82 13.56 -2.58
C GLY A 13 19.35 13.18 -2.73
N THR A 14 18.44 14.09 -2.39
CA THR A 14 17.00 13.90 -2.53
C THR A 14 16.59 13.78 -4.00
N GLU A 15 17.12 14.60 -4.88
CA GLU A 15 16.88 14.51 -6.33
C GLU A 15 17.33 13.17 -6.90
N THR A 16 18.52 12.70 -6.50
CA THR A 16 19.05 11.40 -6.93
C THR A 16 18.17 10.26 -6.42
N LYS A 17 17.76 10.30 -5.16
CA LYS A 17 16.86 9.32 -4.56
C LYS A 17 15.54 9.25 -5.32
N ASN A 18 14.90 10.39 -5.57
CA ASN A 18 13.64 10.48 -6.30
C ASN A 18 13.78 9.96 -7.74
N LYS A 19 14.89 10.29 -8.41
CA LYS A 19 15.18 9.80 -9.76
C LYS A 19 15.28 8.27 -9.80
N ILE A 20 16.01 7.67 -8.86
CA ILE A 20 16.11 6.21 -8.72
C ILE A 20 14.72 5.61 -8.54
N TYR A 21 13.95 6.18 -7.59
CA TYR A 21 12.62 5.69 -7.23
C TYR A 21 11.68 5.68 -8.44
N HIS A 22 11.46 6.84 -9.10
CA HIS A 22 10.55 6.92 -10.23
C HIS A 22 11.00 6.07 -11.42
N THR A 23 12.31 6.03 -11.69
CA THR A 23 12.84 5.17 -12.76
C THR A 23 12.57 3.69 -12.46
N ALA A 24 12.78 3.26 -11.22
CA ALA A 24 12.58 1.87 -10.84
C ALA A 24 11.10 1.46 -10.90
N ILE A 25 10.19 2.29 -10.36
CA ILE A 25 8.75 1.99 -10.39
C ILE A 25 8.28 1.87 -11.85
N LYS A 26 8.63 2.82 -12.72
CA LYS A 26 8.33 2.74 -14.15
C LYS A 26 8.82 1.43 -14.80
N LEU A 27 10.07 1.06 -14.55
CA LEU A 27 10.63 -0.19 -15.09
C LEU A 27 9.90 -1.43 -14.56
N PHE A 28 9.51 -1.43 -13.27
CA PHE A 28 8.74 -2.53 -12.68
C PHE A 28 7.35 -2.67 -13.31
N GLU A 29 6.69 -1.55 -13.61
CA GLU A 29 5.40 -1.54 -14.30
C GLU A 29 5.51 -2.09 -15.73
N GLU A 30 6.55 -1.68 -16.46
CA GLU A 30 6.73 -2.02 -17.88
C GLU A 30 7.26 -3.44 -18.10
N GLN A 31 8.17 -3.91 -17.25
CA GLN A 31 8.96 -5.13 -17.49
C GLN A 31 8.77 -6.22 -16.44
N GLY A 32 8.13 -5.89 -15.32
CA GLY A 32 8.03 -6.77 -14.15
C GLY A 32 9.28 -6.71 -13.25
N ILE A 33 9.05 -6.91 -11.94
CA ILE A 33 10.10 -6.80 -10.91
C ILE A 33 11.25 -7.80 -11.15
N ASP A 34 10.93 -9.02 -11.58
CA ASP A 34 11.92 -10.09 -11.76
C ASP A 34 12.88 -9.80 -12.92
N ASN A 35 12.38 -9.16 -13.96
CA ASN A 35 13.15 -8.84 -15.17
C ASN A 35 13.99 -7.56 -15.01
N VAL A 36 13.78 -6.77 -13.96
CA VAL A 36 14.51 -5.53 -13.72
C VAL A 36 15.65 -5.75 -12.73
N SER A 37 16.86 -5.52 -13.18
CA SER A 37 18.07 -5.53 -12.34
C SER A 37 18.43 -4.12 -11.87
N ILE A 38 19.21 -4.03 -10.77
CA ILE A 38 19.79 -2.75 -10.33
C ILE A 38 20.61 -2.11 -11.47
N THR A 39 21.25 -2.93 -12.32
CA THR A 39 22.01 -2.43 -13.48
C THR A 39 21.09 -1.72 -14.49
N ASN A 40 19.91 -2.25 -14.74
CA ASN A 40 18.91 -1.59 -15.60
C ASN A 40 18.48 -0.25 -14.99
N ILE A 41 18.16 -0.23 -13.69
CA ILE A 41 17.71 0.98 -12.99
C ILE A 41 18.77 2.08 -13.06
N VAL A 42 20.04 1.77 -12.72
CA VAL A 42 21.11 2.79 -12.71
C VAL A 42 21.45 3.29 -14.10
N LYS A 43 21.41 2.42 -15.12
CA LYS A 43 21.60 2.80 -16.50
C LYS A 43 20.53 3.77 -16.98
N GLU A 44 19.26 3.45 -16.75
CA GLU A 44 18.11 4.28 -17.14
C GLU A 44 18.08 5.59 -16.37
N ALA A 45 18.39 5.54 -15.06
CA ALA A 45 18.49 6.72 -14.22
C ALA A 45 19.76 7.57 -14.49
N GLY A 46 20.71 7.11 -15.32
CA GLY A 46 21.97 7.82 -15.60
C GLY A 46 22.82 8.08 -14.35
N ILE A 47 22.92 7.10 -13.46
CA ILE A 47 23.69 7.17 -12.21
C ILE A 47 24.64 5.99 -12.08
N SER A 48 25.56 6.04 -11.11
CA SER A 48 26.43 4.89 -10.79
C SER A 48 25.75 3.90 -9.85
N LYS A 49 26.20 2.62 -9.85
CA LYS A 49 25.78 1.62 -8.85
C LYS A 49 26.08 2.08 -7.42
N GLY A 50 27.22 2.75 -7.20
CA GLY A 50 27.55 3.32 -5.89
C GLY A 50 26.51 4.33 -5.42
N ALA A 51 26.04 5.22 -6.31
CA ALA A 51 24.98 6.17 -5.98
C ALA A 51 23.66 5.49 -5.64
N PHE A 52 23.33 4.38 -6.30
CA PHE A 52 22.16 3.59 -5.94
C PHE A 52 22.25 3.05 -4.52
N TYR A 53 23.37 2.39 -4.17
CA TYR A 53 23.53 1.77 -2.84
C TYR A 53 23.67 2.76 -1.68
N VAL A 54 23.93 4.04 -1.96
CA VAL A 54 23.81 5.11 -0.95
C VAL A 54 22.36 5.29 -0.48
N HIS A 55 21.37 5.04 -1.36
CA HIS A 55 19.97 5.30 -1.09
C HIS A 55 19.15 4.02 -0.82
N TYR A 56 19.47 2.91 -1.50
CA TYR A 56 18.69 1.67 -1.47
C TYR A 56 19.59 0.45 -1.33
N LYS A 57 19.26 -0.43 -0.39
CA LYS A 57 20.01 -1.67 -0.17
C LYS A 57 19.73 -2.73 -1.24
N SER A 58 18.52 -2.73 -1.80
CA SER A 58 18.07 -3.70 -2.81
C SER A 58 16.97 -3.10 -3.69
N LYS A 59 16.61 -3.76 -4.79
CA LYS A 59 15.42 -3.39 -5.58
C LYS A 59 14.12 -3.51 -4.79
N PHE A 60 14.06 -4.41 -3.83
CA PHE A 60 12.90 -4.60 -2.96
C PHE A 60 12.69 -3.44 -1.98
N SER A 61 13.76 -2.72 -1.61
CA SER A 61 13.65 -1.51 -0.79
C SER A 61 12.84 -0.40 -1.48
N LEU A 62 12.87 -0.36 -2.83
CA LEU A 62 12.07 0.56 -3.63
C LEU A 62 10.58 0.23 -3.57
N ILE A 63 10.25 -1.07 -3.68
CA ILE A 63 8.85 -1.53 -3.57
C ILE A 63 8.29 -1.23 -2.19
N ARG A 64 9.10 -1.44 -1.15
CA ARG A 64 8.70 -1.10 0.22
C ARG A 64 8.42 0.38 0.39
N GLU A 65 9.27 1.26 -0.16
CA GLU A 65 9.05 2.70 -0.14
C GLU A 65 7.77 3.07 -0.91
N TYR A 66 7.52 2.44 -2.06
CA TYR A 66 6.30 2.62 -2.83
C TYR A 66 5.06 2.22 -2.02
N VAL A 67 5.08 1.03 -1.43
CA VAL A 67 3.98 0.53 -0.59
C VAL A 67 3.76 1.44 0.62
N HIS A 68 4.84 1.99 1.21
CA HIS A 68 4.73 2.95 2.32
C HIS A 68 4.15 4.30 1.90
N SER A 69 4.46 4.77 0.70
CA SER A 69 3.87 6.03 0.19
C SER A 69 2.34 5.96 0.04
N LEU A 70 1.78 4.77 -0.18
CA LEU A 70 0.34 4.56 -0.22
C LEU A 70 -0.32 4.75 1.15
N ASP A 71 0.41 4.47 2.23
CA ASP A 71 -0.11 4.63 3.59
C ASP A 71 -0.47 6.08 3.90
N LEU A 72 0.34 7.04 3.44
CA LEU A 72 0.06 8.46 3.62
C LEU A 72 -1.23 8.88 2.91
N ASN A 73 -1.49 8.36 1.71
CA ASN A 73 -2.72 8.63 0.96
C ASN A 73 -3.96 8.11 1.71
N TYR A 74 -3.87 6.95 2.36
CA TYR A 74 -4.97 6.41 3.16
C TYR A 74 -5.25 7.26 4.40
N GLU A 75 -4.21 7.70 5.10
CA GLU A 75 -4.35 8.57 6.28
C GLU A 75 -4.96 9.93 5.93
N GLU A 76 -4.51 10.57 4.85
CA GLU A 76 -5.05 11.84 4.40
C GLU A 76 -6.53 11.69 4.00
N TYR A 77 -6.85 10.63 3.25
CA TYR A 77 -8.23 10.34 2.88
C TYR A 77 -9.10 10.10 4.10
N PHE A 78 -8.66 9.27 5.05
CA PHE A 78 -9.42 8.98 6.26
C PHE A 78 -9.71 10.24 7.08
N LYS A 79 -8.74 11.14 7.23
CA LYS A 79 -8.91 12.43 7.90
C LYS A 79 -9.89 13.37 7.18
N SER A 80 -10.12 13.15 5.88
CA SER A 80 -11.07 13.95 5.08
C SER A 80 -12.53 13.49 5.17
N ILE A 81 -12.77 12.31 5.75
CA ILE A 81 -14.13 11.77 5.93
C ILE A 81 -14.86 12.62 6.98
N PRO A 82 -16.08 13.11 6.69
CA PRO A 82 -16.87 13.90 7.66
C PRO A 82 -17.08 13.17 8.99
N GLU A 83 -17.02 13.91 10.11
CA GLU A 83 -17.11 13.33 11.45
C GLU A 83 -18.47 12.70 11.78
N ASP A 84 -19.53 13.16 11.11
CA ASP A 84 -20.90 12.66 11.24
C ASP A 84 -21.16 11.37 10.44
N THR A 85 -20.19 10.91 9.64
CA THR A 85 -20.27 9.64 8.91
C THR A 85 -20.40 8.46 9.87
N THR A 86 -21.30 7.52 9.55
CA THR A 86 -21.45 6.30 10.36
C THR A 86 -20.20 5.41 10.25
N PRO A 87 -19.85 4.64 11.28
CA PRO A 87 -18.74 3.67 11.21
C PRO A 87 -18.85 2.70 10.05
N SER A 88 -20.03 2.16 9.75
CA SER A 88 -20.24 1.30 8.57
C SER A 88 -19.94 2.03 7.26
N ASP A 89 -20.42 3.27 7.11
CA ASP A 89 -20.14 4.07 5.92
C ASP A 89 -18.66 4.44 5.81
N MET A 90 -17.97 4.71 6.93
CA MET A 90 -16.53 4.94 6.93
C MET A 90 -15.77 3.72 6.39
N ILE A 91 -16.13 2.49 6.80
CA ILE A 91 -15.55 1.24 6.29
C ILE A 91 -15.78 1.12 4.78
N ILE A 92 -17.01 1.40 4.31
CA ILE A 92 -17.35 1.38 2.88
C ILE A 92 -16.50 2.40 2.09
N LEU A 93 -16.38 3.64 2.59
CA LEU A 93 -15.60 4.70 1.94
C LEU A 93 -14.10 4.36 1.87
N VAL A 94 -13.52 3.85 2.96
CA VAL A 94 -12.11 3.41 2.99
C VAL A 94 -11.89 2.23 2.04
N THR A 95 -12.83 1.29 1.95
CA THR A 95 -12.76 0.17 1.00
C THR A 95 -12.84 0.64 -0.45
N LYS A 96 -13.73 1.58 -0.77
CA LYS A 96 -13.81 2.22 -2.10
C LYS A 96 -12.48 2.90 -2.47
N LYS A 97 -11.93 3.69 -1.54
CA LYS A 97 -10.64 4.35 -1.75
C LYS A 97 -9.52 3.35 -1.96
N THR A 98 -9.51 2.26 -1.19
CA THR A 98 -8.54 1.18 -1.37
C THR A 98 -8.64 0.55 -2.76
N SER A 99 -9.87 0.25 -3.22
CA SER A 99 -10.09 -0.26 -4.59
C SER A 99 -9.61 0.72 -5.65
N GLU A 100 -9.87 2.03 -5.47
CA GLU A 100 -9.41 3.06 -6.39
C GLU A 100 -7.89 3.09 -6.50
N VAL A 101 -7.18 3.14 -5.37
CA VAL A 101 -5.71 3.11 -5.31
C VAL A 101 -5.17 1.86 -5.99
N LEU A 102 -5.72 0.69 -5.69
CA LEU A 102 -5.29 -0.57 -6.30
C LEU A 102 -5.45 -0.55 -7.83
N ARG A 103 -6.59 -0.12 -8.34
CA ARG A 103 -6.90 -0.17 -9.78
C ARG A 103 -6.27 0.96 -10.59
N LYS A 104 -6.25 2.21 -10.05
CA LYS A 104 -5.86 3.40 -10.81
C LYS A 104 -4.45 3.84 -10.50
N ASP A 105 -4.05 3.88 -9.22
CA ASP A 105 -2.76 4.45 -8.82
C ASP A 105 -1.64 3.40 -8.95
N ILE A 106 -1.90 2.14 -8.55
CA ILE A 106 -0.95 1.04 -8.67
C ILE A 106 -1.07 0.36 -10.04
N GLY A 107 -2.27 -0.02 -10.40
CA GLY A 107 -2.57 -0.74 -11.63
C GLY A 107 -2.26 -2.24 -11.55
N TYR A 108 -2.91 -3.00 -12.44
CA TYR A 108 -2.85 -4.46 -12.48
C TYR A 108 -1.42 -5.01 -12.54
N ASN A 109 -0.61 -4.50 -13.46
CA ASN A 109 0.73 -5.06 -13.70
C ASN A 109 1.64 -4.93 -12.47
N LEU A 110 1.63 -3.78 -11.80
CA LEU A 110 2.47 -3.58 -10.63
C LEU A 110 1.97 -4.38 -9.43
N ILE A 111 0.65 -4.49 -9.22
CA ILE A 111 0.08 -5.34 -8.17
C ILE A 111 0.49 -6.79 -8.35
N LYS A 112 0.31 -7.35 -9.55
CA LYS A 112 0.74 -8.71 -9.88
C LYS A 112 2.22 -8.93 -9.56
N ASN A 113 3.07 -8.00 -9.95
CA ASN A 113 4.51 -8.04 -9.68
C ASN A 113 4.83 -7.96 -8.17
N ILE A 114 4.07 -7.15 -7.41
CA ILE A 114 4.22 -7.06 -5.95
C ILE A 114 3.85 -8.42 -5.31
N TYR A 115 2.75 -9.04 -5.71
CA TYR A 115 2.37 -10.37 -5.19
C TYR A 115 3.40 -11.43 -5.52
N GLN A 116 3.94 -11.45 -6.74
CA GLN A 116 5.03 -12.36 -7.11
C GLN A 116 6.27 -12.13 -6.22
N ALA A 117 6.67 -10.87 -6.02
CA ALA A 117 7.81 -10.53 -5.17
C ALA A 117 7.59 -10.93 -3.70
N MET A 118 6.36 -10.83 -3.18
CA MET A 118 6.04 -11.24 -1.80
C MET A 118 6.27 -12.72 -1.51
N LEU A 119 6.31 -13.57 -2.53
CA LEU A 119 6.57 -15.01 -2.40
C LEU A 119 8.07 -15.34 -2.47
N ILE A 120 8.95 -14.35 -2.68
CA ILE A 120 10.39 -14.53 -2.75
C ILE A 120 10.98 -14.39 -1.33
N PRO A 121 11.79 -15.38 -0.84
CA PRO A 121 12.33 -15.34 0.52
C PRO A 121 13.13 -14.08 0.86
N GLU A 122 13.86 -13.53 -0.11
CA GLU A 122 14.64 -12.30 0.06
C GLU A 122 13.77 -11.06 0.30
N PHE A 123 12.54 -11.06 -0.21
CA PHE A 123 11.56 -10.02 0.05
C PHE A 123 11.00 -10.14 1.47
N GLU A 124 10.81 -11.36 1.96
CA GLU A 124 10.19 -11.64 3.26
C GLU A 124 11.02 -11.12 4.43
N GLN A 125 12.36 -11.16 4.35
CA GLN A 125 13.24 -10.64 5.40
C GLN A 125 13.13 -9.11 5.58
N ASP A 126 12.77 -8.40 4.53
CA ASP A 126 12.69 -6.93 4.50
C ASP A 126 11.25 -6.40 4.60
N ALA A 127 10.27 -7.20 4.26
CA ALA A 127 8.87 -6.81 4.13
C ALA A 127 7.92 -7.77 4.85
N LYS A 128 8.19 -8.10 6.13
CA LYS A 128 7.16 -8.73 6.95
C LYS A 128 5.87 -7.95 6.74
N LEU A 129 4.83 -8.65 6.30
CA LEU A 129 3.49 -8.12 6.15
C LEU A 129 3.08 -7.48 7.48
N ASN A 130 3.47 -6.22 7.66
CA ASN A 130 3.35 -5.54 8.93
C ASN A 130 1.92 -5.02 9.03
N TYR A 131 1.13 -5.64 9.90
CA TYR A 131 -0.20 -5.15 10.25
C TYR A 131 -0.15 -3.80 11.00
N ASN A 132 1.03 -3.31 11.39
CA ASN A 132 1.24 -1.97 11.95
C ASN A 132 1.31 -0.86 10.88
N ARG A 133 0.76 -1.10 9.69
CA ARG A 133 0.59 -0.10 8.63
C ARG A 133 -0.67 0.73 8.85
N SER A 134 -0.78 1.85 8.12
CA SER A 134 -1.89 2.82 8.28
C SER A 134 -3.25 2.18 8.03
N LEU A 135 -3.42 1.41 6.96
CA LEU A 135 -4.73 0.87 6.62
C LEU A 135 -5.32 -0.07 7.69
N PRO A 136 -4.59 -1.06 8.25
CA PRO A 136 -5.05 -1.82 9.41
C PRO A 136 -5.41 -0.93 10.61
N GLY A 137 -4.62 0.09 10.89
CA GLY A 137 -4.88 1.07 11.96
C GLY A 137 -6.18 1.85 11.75
N ILE A 138 -6.47 2.25 10.51
CA ILE A 138 -7.71 2.94 10.14
C ILE A 138 -8.92 2.04 10.39
N TYR A 139 -8.91 0.78 9.94
CA TYR A 139 -10.02 -0.14 10.22
C TYR A 139 -10.24 -0.33 11.71
N LYS A 140 -9.15 -0.50 12.48
CA LYS A 140 -9.22 -0.62 13.94
C LYS A 140 -9.87 0.62 14.58
N GLU A 141 -9.47 1.83 14.17
CA GLU A 141 -10.04 3.07 14.66
C GLU A 141 -11.56 3.17 14.37
N ILE A 142 -11.98 2.81 13.14
CA ILE A 142 -13.37 2.83 12.75
C ILE A 142 -14.20 1.83 13.58
N ILE A 143 -13.68 0.61 13.78
CA ILE A 143 -14.35 -0.42 14.58
C ILE A 143 -14.53 0.06 16.03
N LEU A 144 -13.50 0.65 16.63
CA LEU A 144 -13.61 1.24 17.97
C LEU A 144 -14.66 2.36 18.03
N LYS A 145 -14.73 3.23 17.01
CA LYS A 145 -15.79 4.24 16.90
C LYS A 145 -17.18 3.60 16.81
N GLY A 146 -17.32 2.50 16.08
CA GLY A 146 -18.59 1.76 15.94
C GLY A 146 -19.06 1.16 17.26
N ILE A 147 -18.16 0.57 18.04
CA ILE A 147 -18.44 0.07 19.37
C ILE A 147 -18.87 1.22 20.30
N ALA A 148 -18.12 2.31 20.31
CA ALA A 148 -18.43 3.48 21.15
C ALA A 148 -19.78 4.13 20.82
N LYS A 149 -20.20 4.10 19.54
CA LYS A 149 -21.52 4.59 19.10
C LYS A 149 -22.65 3.55 19.27
N GLY A 150 -22.37 2.32 19.71
CA GLY A 150 -23.35 1.25 19.83
C GLY A 150 -23.81 0.68 18.48
N GLU A 151 -23.07 0.89 17.40
CA GLU A 151 -23.37 0.34 16.08
C GLU A 151 -22.82 -1.08 15.93
N PHE A 152 -21.68 -1.36 16.57
CA PHE A 152 -21.02 -2.66 16.54
C PHE A 152 -21.03 -3.32 17.93
N ASN A 153 -21.05 -4.64 17.93
CA ASN A 153 -21.01 -5.45 19.13
C ASN A 153 -19.72 -5.23 19.92
N SER A 154 -19.84 -4.90 21.21
CA SER A 154 -18.69 -4.62 22.09
C SER A 154 -17.87 -5.86 22.47
N SER A 155 -18.34 -7.08 22.20
CA SER A 155 -17.63 -8.33 22.49
C SER A 155 -16.66 -8.77 21.39
N ILE A 156 -16.59 -8.06 20.26
CA ILE A 156 -15.72 -8.41 19.15
C ILE A 156 -14.24 -8.15 19.47
N ASP A 157 -13.36 -9.00 18.97
CA ASP A 157 -11.91 -8.77 18.99
C ASP A 157 -11.55 -7.78 17.85
N VAL A 158 -11.38 -6.52 18.24
CA VAL A 158 -11.12 -5.40 17.32
C VAL A 158 -9.87 -5.64 16.45
N GLU A 159 -8.81 -6.19 17.04
CA GLU A 159 -7.55 -6.47 16.32
C GLU A 159 -7.76 -7.55 15.25
N ASN A 160 -8.42 -8.64 15.65
CA ASN A 160 -8.73 -9.74 14.74
C ASN A 160 -9.66 -9.26 13.60
N ILE A 161 -10.71 -8.52 13.90
CA ILE A 161 -11.63 -8.01 12.88
C ILE A 161 -10.92 -7.06 11.90
N ALA A 162 -10.08 -6.15 12.38
CA ALA A 162 -9.30 -5.27 11.50
C ALA A 162 -8.39 -6.10 10.57
N GLN A 163 -7.78 -7.17 11.07
CA GLN A 163 -6.99 -8.10 10.26
C GLN A 163 -7.85 -8.81 9.21
N GLN A 164 -9.08 -9.23 9.54
CA GLN A 164 -9.99 -9.88 8.59
C GLN A 164 -10.30 -8.96 7.39
N PHE A 165 -10.56 -7.67 7.62
CA PHE A 165 -10.72 -6.70 6.52
C PHE A 165 -9.49 -6.66 5.60
N ILE A 166 -8.30 -6.60 6.16
CA ILE A 166 -7.05 -6.57 5.38
C ILE A 166 -6.82 -7.87 4.61
N MET A 167 -7.06 -9.02 5.25
CA MET A 167 -6.94 -10.33 4.59
C MET A 167 -7.94 -10.47 3.45
N SER A 168 -9.15 -9.98 3.63
CA SER A 168 -10.19 -9.96 2.58
C SER A 168 -9.77 -9.11 1.38
N ILE A 169 -9.30 -7.88 1.63
CA ILE A 169 -8.81 -6.99 0.57
C ILE A 169 -7.67 -7.66 -0.21
N ARG A 170 -6.71 -8.27 0.50
CA ARG A 170 -5.58 -8.97 -0.13
C ARG A 170 -6.03 -10.18 -0.93
N GLY A 171 -6.91 -11.01 -0.38
CA GLY A 171 -7.44 -12.19 -1.06
C GLY A 171 -8.17 -11.83 -2.34
N MET A 172 -9.09 -10.86 -2.29
CA MET A 172 -9.83 -10.39 -3.47
C MET A 172 -8.90 -9.76 -4.52
N THR A 173 -7.90 -9.01 -4.08
CA THR A 173 -6.91 -8.41 -4.99
C THR A 173 -6.03 -9.49 -5.64
N PHE A 174 -5.67 -10.54 -4.90
CA PHE A 174 -4.95 -11.69 -5.44
C PHE A 174 -5.80 -12.42 -6.49
N GLU A 175 -7.07 -12.73 -6.19
CA GLU A 175 -8.01 -13.33 -7.15
C GLU A 175 -8.15 -12.46 -8.40
N TRP A 176 -8.23 -11.13 -8.23
CA TRP A 176 -8.26 -10.21 -9.36
C TRP A 176 -6.99 -10.33 -10.24
N CYS A 177 -5.83 -10.54 -9.62
CA CYS A 177 -4.59 -10.80 -10.35
C CYS A 177 -4.60 -12.17 -11.06
N VAL A 178 -5.13 -13.22 -10.41
CA VAL A 178 -5.27 -14.56 -10.99
C VAL A 178 -6.16 -14.54 -12.22
N HIS A 179 -7.24 -13.78 -12.17
CA HIS A 179 -8.20 -13.58 -13.26
C HIS A 179 -7.82 -12.46 -14.25
N SER A 180 -6.56 -12.05 -14.30
CA SER A 180 -6.04 -11.06 -15.26
C SER A 180 -6.74 -9.69 -15.22
N GLY A 181 -7.34 -9.34 -14.08
CA GLY A 181 -8.07 -8.09 -13.92
C GLY A 181 -9.50 -8.09 -14.48
N ASP A 182 -10.06 -9.25 -14.78
CA ASP A 182 -11.26 -9.42 -15.61
C ASP A 182 -12.58 -9.13 -14.89
N PHE A 183 -12.56 -8.87 -13.57
CA PHE A 183 -13.78 -8.53 -12.82
C PHE A 183 -13.68 -7.16 -12.13
N ASN A 184 -14.84 -6.64 -11.71
CA ASN A 184 -14.89 -5.37 -10.99
C ASN A 184 -14.45 -5.55 -9.53
N LEU A 185 -13.15 -5.29 -9.26
CA LEU A 185 -12.57 -5.43 -7.93
C LEU A 185 -13.31 -4.61 -6.86
N GLU A 186 -13.82 -3.42 -7.19
CA GLU A 186 -14.54 -2.57 -6.24
C GLU A 186 -15.85 -3.23 -5.80
N ASN A 187 -16.63 -3.75 -6.75
CA ASN A 187 -17.88 -4.42 -6.45
C ASN A 187 -17.65 -5.65 -5.56
N GLU A 188 -16.66 -6.48 -5.89
CA GLU A 188 -16.36 -7.68 -5.10
C GLU A 188 -15.86 -7.34 -3.70
N LEU A 189 -14.99 -6.33 -3.56
CA LEU A 189 -14.56 -5.85 -2.25
C LEU A 189 -15.74 -5.33 -1.42
N LEU A 190 -16.63 -4.55 -2.02
CA LEU A 190 -17.81 -4.01 -1.33
C LEU A 190 -18.82 -5.10 -0.94
N ASN A 191 -19.05 -6.08 -1.82
CA ASN A 191 -19.90 -7.23 -1.52
C ASN A 191 -19.38 -7.97 -0.29
N HIS A 192 -18.08 -8.26 -0.26
CA HIS A 192 -17.47 -8.98 0.85
C HIS A 192 -17.43 -8.15 2.13
N VAL A 193 -17.10 -6.87 2.05
CA VAL A 193 -17.09 -5.95 3.22
C VAL A 193 -18.49 -5.82 3.81
N ASN A 194 -19.53 -5.76 3.01
CA ASN A 194 -20.92 -5.74 3.50
C ASN A 194 -21.27 -7.01 4.29
N LEU A 195 -20.80 -8.19 3.84
CA LEU A 195 -20.98 -9.43 4.61
C LEU A 195 -20.26 -9.38 5.96
N LEU A 196 -19.04 -8.83 6.01
CA LEU A 196 -18.32 -8.66 7.27
C LEU A 196 -19.04 -7.66 8.19
N LEU A 197 -19.55 -6.55 7.66
CA LEU A 197 -20.28 -5.54 8.41
C LEU A 197 -21.55 -6.09 9.06
N GLU A 198 -22.30 -6.95 8.38
CA GLU A 198 -23.47 -7.61 8.96
C GLU A 198 -23.09 -8.48 10.19
N GLY A 199 -21.91 -9.09 10.16
CA GLY A 199 -21.39 -9.85 11.29
C GLY A 199 -20.92 -9.00 12.49
N LEU A 200 -20.71 -7.68 12.31
CA LEU A 200 -20.29 -6.76 13.37
C LEU A 200 -21.47 -6.12 14.10
N LYS A 201 -22.66 -6.06 13.47
CA LYS A 201 -23.84 -5.41 14.03
C LYS A 201 -24.38 -6.16 15.24
N LEU A 202 -25.16 -5.45 16.08
CA LEU A 202 -25.87 -6.01 17.23
C LEU A 202 -27.11 -6.79 16.79
#